data_61e562f1c6c96111fc8892cbb57d6fd7
#
_entry.id   61e562f1c6c96111fc8892cbb57d6fd7
#
_cell.length_a   1.000
_cell.length_b   1.000
_cell.length_c   1.000
_cell.angle_alpha   90.00
_cell.angle_beta   90.00
_cell.angle_gamma   90.00
#
_symmetry.space_group_name_H-M   'P 1'
#
loop_
_entity.id
_entity.type
_entity.pdbx_description
1 polymer ?
#
loop_
_entity_poly.entity_id
_entity_poly.type
_entity_poly.pdbx_seq_one_letter_code
_entity_poly.pdbx_strand_id
1 'polypeptide(L)'
;MIIGKSIKEGQTITVKKSGSNGDIINTIHSYMPYAIGQSKKRASLFKGNDKKETCKNIWNFLKDNITYMEDSIYFQDIKLPNRLIKERRGDCKSYSMFTASILECLGIPYKFAYTSYTDNKTPQHVYVQTDDGIIIDAVWNKFNSEKPYTYKYLKK
;
A
#
# COMPACT_ATOMS: atom_id res chain seq x y z
N MET A 1 -10.26 2.88 -15.00
CA MET A 1 -11.29 3.81 -14.53
C MET A 1 -11.83 3.35 -13.20
N ILE A 2 -12.12 4.27 -12.34
CA ILE A 2 -12.63 3.97 -11.03
C ILE A 2 -14.15 3.91 -11.07
N ILE A 3 -14.71 2.93 -10.39
CA ILE A 3 -16.15 2.75 -10.29
C ILE A 3 -16.59 3.25 -8.90
N GLY A 4 -17.60 4.09 -8.88
CA GLY A 4 -18.17 4.61 -7.65
C GLY A 4 -18.08 6.14 -7.56
N LYS A 5 -19.16 6.73 -7.12
CA LYS A 5 -19.30 8.19 -7.04
C LYS A 5 -18.80 8.77 -5.73
N SER A 6 -18.78 7.98 -4.69
CA SER A 6 -18.31 8.43 -3.39
C SER A 6 -17.66 7.28 -2.66
N ILE A 7 -16.60 7.59 -1.94
CA ILE A 7 -15.89 6.62 -1.13
C ILE A 7 -16.37 6.77 0.30
N LYS A 8 -17.08 5.77 0.79
CA LYS A 8 -17.52 5.69 2.17
C LYS A 8 -16.61 4.76 2.94
N GLU A 9 -16.67 4.83 4.26
CA GLU A 9 -15.94 3.91 5.12
C GLU A 9 -16.29 2.46 4.76
N GLY A 10 -15.27 1.64 4.63
CA GLY A 10 -15.41 0.23 4.31
C GLY A 10 -15.63 -0.10 2.85
N GLN A 11 -15.63 0.88 1.96
CA GLN A 11 -15.76 0.60 0.54
C GLN A 11 -14.44 0.18 -0.12
N THR A 12 -14.57 -0.62 -1.17
CA THR A 12 -13.47 -1.02 -2.03
C THR A 12 -13.52 -0.18 -3.30
N ILE A 13 -12.36 0.23 -3.78
CA ILE A 13 -12.24 0.90 -5.07
C ILE A 13 -11.91 -0.16 -6.11
N THR A 14 -12.75 -0.28 -7.12
CA THR A 14 -12.50 -1.20 -8.23
C THR A 14 -11.91 -0.43 -9.40
N VAL A 15 -10.71 -0.82 -9.81
CA VAL A 15 -10.10 -0.30 -11.02
C VAL A 15 -10.76 -1.00 -12.21
N LYS A 16 -10.86 -0.28 -13.32
CA LYS A 16 -11.46 -0.82 -14.54
C LYS A 16 -10.90 -2.20 -14.87
N LYS A 17 -11.79 -3.12 -15.27
CA LYS A 17 -11.43 -4.44 -15.77
C LYS A 17 -10.37 -4.28 -16.89
N SER A 18 -9.31 -5.07 -16.81
CA SER A 18 -8.19 -4.99 -17.74
C SER A 18 -7.47 -3.64 -17.73
N GLY A 19 -7.59 -2.89 -16.63
CA GLY A 19 -6.88 -1.63 -16.47
C GLY A 19 -5.37 -1.84 -16.54
N SER A 20 -4.67 -0.88 -17.12
CA SER A 20 -3.22 -0.90 -17.21
C SER A 20 -2.59 -0.67 -15.83
N ASN A 21 -1.29 -0.96 -15.70
CA ASN A 21 -0.55 -0.63 -14.49
C ASN A 21 -0.53 0.88 -14.24
N GLY A 22 -0.58 1.70 -15.29
CA GLY A 22 -0.75 3.13 -15.17
C GLY A 22 -2.07 3.51 -14.49
N ASP A 23 -3.16 2.84 -14.80
CA ASP A 23 -4.46 3.05 -14.17
C ASP A 23 -4.40 2.71 -12.68
N ILE A 24 -3.73 1.62 -12.32
CA ILE A 24 -3.56 1.18 -10.93
C ILE A 24 -2.75 2.22 -10.15
N ILE A 25 -1.64 2.67 -10.70
CA ILE A 25 -0.79 3.70 -10.08
C ILE A 25 -1.58 4.98 -9.87
N ASN A 26 -2.26 5.46 -10.91
CA ASN A 26 -3.05 6.69 -10.82
C ASN A 26 -4.17 6.55 -9.78
N THR A 27 -4.80 5.39 -9.69
CA THR A 27 -5.84 5.13 -8.71
C THR A 27 -5.29 5.19 -7.29
N ILE A 28 -4.17 4.54 -7.02
CA ILE A 28 -3.51 4.59 -5.71
C ILE A 28 -3.31 6.05 -5.29
N HIS A 29 -2.67 6.84 -6.14
CA HIS A 29 -2.33 8.22 -5.80
C HIS A 29 -3.57 9.12 -5.70
N SER A 30 -4.58 8.90 -6.53
CA SER A 30 -5.82 9.70 -6.51
C SER A 30 -6.65 9.48 -5.26
N TYR A 31 -6.60 8.28 -4.67
CA TYR A 31 -7.41 7.94 -3.49
C TYR A 31 -6.65 8.04 -2.17
N MET A 32 -5.39 8.43 -2.19
CA MET A 32 -4.61 8.63 -0.96
C MET A 32 -5.29 9.59 0.03
N PRO A 33 -5.93 10.71 -0.36
CA PRO A 33 -6.61 11.56 0.61
C PRO A 33 -7.67 10.83 1.43
N TYR A 34 -8.40 9.89 0.83
CA TYR A 34 -9.39 9.08 1.54
C TYR A 34 -8.74 8.11 2.50
N ALA A 35 -7.66 7.46 2.07
CA ALA A 35 -6.90 6.55 2.91
C ALA A 35 -6.33 7.27 4.13
N ILE A 36 -5.76 8.45 3.93
CA ILE A 36 -5.25 9.31 5.00
C ILE A 36 -6.36 9.65 5.99
N GLY A 37 -7.53 10.06 5.49
CA GLY A 37 -8.68 10.35 6.34
C GLY A 37 -9.08 9.17 7.21
N GLN A 38 -9.08 7.97 6.67
CA GLN A 38 -9.42 6.76 7.41
C GLN A 38 -8.34 6.34 8.43
N SER A 39 -7.11 6.76 8.23
CA SER A 39 -6.00 6.39 9.11
C SER A 39 -5.73 7.37 10.25
N LYS A 40 -6.35 8.55 10.24
CA LYS A 40 -6.08 9.60 11.24
C LYS A 40 -6.21 9.15 12.69
N LYS A 41 -7.25 8.38 13.01
CA LYS A 41 -7.51 7.95 14.38
C LYS A 41 -6.62 6.79 14.83
N ARG A 42 -6.11 5.99 13.90
CA ARG A 42 -5.34 4.81 14.24
C ARG A 42 -3.84 4.98 14.08
N ALA A 43 -3.41 6.02 13.39
CA ALA A 43 -1.99 6.19 13.08
C ALA A 43 -1.12 6.23 14.35
N SER A 44 -1.57 6.90 15.40
CA SER A 44 -0.83 7.00 16.66
C SER A 44 -0.56 5.64 17.31
N LEU A 45 -1.39 4.64 17.04
CA LEU A 45 -1.20 3.29 17.58
C LEU A 45 0.07 2.61 17.06
N PHE A 46 0.56 3.05 15.93
CA PHE A 46 1.78 2.49 15.31
C PHE A 46 3.05 3.20 15.72
N LYS A 47 2.93 4.35 16.37
CA LYS A 47 4.10 5.15 16.74
C LYS A 47 4.98 4.42 17.74
N GLY A 48 6.25 4.20 17.35
CA GLY A 48 7.29 3.62 18.22
C GLY A 48 8.22 4.67 18.75
N ASN A 49 9.33 4.22 19.34
CA ASN A 49 10.34 5.12 19.92
C ASN A 49 11.14 5.88 18.88
N ASP A 50 11.23 5.33 17.68
CA ASP A 50 11.88 5.96 16.54
C ASP A 50 11.13 5.61 15.24
N LYS A 51 11.58 6.20 14.15
CA LYS A 51 10.98 5.99 12.83
C LYS A 51 11.02 4.52 12.41
N LYS A 52 12.13 3.85 12.63
CA LYS A 52 12.30 2.45 12.24
C LYS A 52 11.34 1.54 13.00
N GLU A 53 11.18 1.76 14.30
CA GLU A 53 10.23 1.00 15.11
C GLU A 53 8.79 1.25 14.65
N THR A 54 8.45 2.49 14.34
CA THR A 54 7.14 2.84 13.79
C THR A 54 6.87 2.06 12.50
N CYS A 55 7.82 2.06 11.58
CA CYS A 55 7.71 1.31 10.33
C CYS A 55 7.57 -0.19 10.57
N LYS A 56 8.31 -0.73 11.52
CA LYS A 56 8.24 -2.14 11.89
C LYS A 56 6.88 -2.49 12.50
N ASN A 57 6.30 -1.60 13.30
CA ASN A 57 4.98 -1.80 13.87
C ASN A 57 3.91 -1.92 12.78
N ILE A 58 3.98 -1.10 11.75
CA ILE A 58 3.08 -1.18 10.61
C ILE A 58 3.26 -2.51 9.87
N TRP A 59 4.51 -2.88 9.59
CA TRP A 59 4.85 -4.13 8.91
C TRP A 59 4.35 -5.35 9.70
N ASN A 60 4.59 -5.38 11.01
CA ASN A 60 4.14 -6.45 11.89
C ASN A 60 2.62 -6.57 11.91
N PHE A 61 1.92 -5.43 11.99
CA PHE A 61 0.46 -5.43 11.98
C PHE A 61 -0.08 -6.09 10.72
N LEU A 62 0.44 -5.72 9.57
CA LEU A 62 0.01 -6.32 8.29
C LEU A 62 0.34 -7.82 8.24
N LYS A 63 1.53 -8.20 8.69
CA LYS A 63 1.93 -9.61 8.75
C LYS A 63 1.03 -10.45 9.65
N ASP A 64 0.70 -9.92 10.82
CA ASP A 64 0.01 -10.68 11.85
C ASP A 64 -1.51 -10.69 11.68
N ASN A 65 -2.07 -9.68 11.02
CA ASN A 65 -3.52 -9.48 11.00
C ASN A 65 -4.17 -9.57 9.62
N ILE A 66 -3.40 -9.41 8.55
CA ILE A 66 -3.94 -9.38 7.19
C ILE A 66 -3.36 -10.55 6.40
N THR A 67 -4.24 -11.30 5.75
CA THR A 67 -3.82 -12.39 4.87
C THR A 67 -3.58 -11.82 3.48
N TYR A 68 -2.40 -12.09 2.92
CA TYR A 68 -2.10 -11.70 1.55
C TYR A 68 -2.93 -12.53 0.58
N MET A 69 -3.61 -11.84 -0.33
CA MET A 69 -4.44 -12.48 -1.36
C MET A 69 -4.40 -11.62 -2.61
N GLU A 70 -3.84 -12.17 -3.68
CA GLU A 70 -3.77 -11.48 -4.96
C GLU A 70 -5.16 -11.35 -5.57
N ASP A 71 -5.39 -10.21 -6.24
CA ASP A 71 -6.61 -9.99 -6.99
C ASP A 71 -6.62 -10.85 -8.26
N SER A 72 -7.82 -11.13 -8.75
CA SER A 72 -8.02 -11.70 -10.06
C SER A 72 -7.40 -10.80 -11.15
N ILE A 73 -6.90 -11.43 -12.22
CA ILE A 73 -6.41 -10.70 -13.40
C ILE A 73 -7.49 -9.84 -14.06
N TYR A 74 -8.75 -10.12 -13.77
CA TYR A 74 -9.90 -9.41 -14.36
C TYR A 74 -10.36 -8.24 -13.50
N PHE A 75 -10.11 -8.27 -12.19
CA PHE A 75 -10.54 -7.24 -11.26
C PHE A 75 -9.37 -6.83 -10.37
N GLN A 76 -9.02 -5.56 -10.41
CA GLN A 76 -7.98 -4.99 -9.59
C GLN A 76 -8.63 -4.12 -8.53
N ASP A 77 -8.88 -4.70 -7.37
CA ASP A 77 -9.49 -3.99 -6.25
C ASP A 77 -8.43 -3.39 -5.35
N ILE A 78 -8.65 -2.16 -4.95
CA ILE A 78 -7.81 -1.48 -3.96
C ILE A 78 -8.68 -1.23 -2.74
N LYS A 79 -8.34 -1.87 -1.64
CA LYS A 79 -9.07 -1.69 -0.39
C LYS A 79 -8.48 -0.53 0.38
N LEU A 80 -9.33 0.41 0.76
CA LEU A 80 -8.96 1.48 1.68
C LEU A 80 -8.71 0.90 3.08
N PRO A 81 -8.01 1.62 3.96
CA PRO A 81 -7.61 1.08 5.27
C PRO A 81 -8.72 0.43 6.08
N ASN A 82 -9.88 1.07 6.17
CA ASN A 82 -11.00 0.51 6.95
C ASN A 82 -11.47 -0.83 6.37
N ARG A 83 -11.54 -0.94 5.07
CA ARG A 83 -11.95 -2.18 4.40
C ARG A 83 -10.92 -3.27 4.57
N LEU A 84 -9.64 -2.93 4.45
CA LEU A 84 -8.55 -3.88 4.63
C LEU A 84 -8.59 -4.50 6.03
N ILE A 85 -8.76 -3.68 7.05
CA ILE A 85 -8.83 -4.13 8.44
C ILE A 85 -10.08 -5.00 8.67
N LYS A 86 -11.21 -4.60 8.11
CA LYS A 86 -12.47 -5.32 8.28
C LYS A 86 -12.42 -6.70 7.63
N GLU A 87 -11.93 -6.80 6.41
CA GLU A 87 -11.89 -8.05 5.67
C GLU A 87 -10.68 -8.91 6.01
N ARG A 88 -9.61 -8.32 6.53
CA ARG A 88 -8.35 -8.99 6.91
C ARG A 88 -7.68 -9.72 5.77
N ARG A 89 -7.85 -9.23 4.56
CA ARG A 89 -7.17 -9.75 3.36
C ARG A 89 -7.03 -8.65 2.32
N GLY A 90 -5.95 -8.73 1.56
CA GLY A 90 -5.68 -7.78 0.48
C GLY A 90 -4.36 -8.10 -0.20
N ASP A 91 -4.04 -7.31 -1.20
CA ASP A 91 -2.80 -7.44 -1.95
C ASP A 91 -1.85 -6.27 -1.71
N CYS A 92 -0.76 -6.22 -2.47
CA CYS A 92 0.28 -5.21 -2.31
C CYS A 92 -0.24 -3.77 -2.45
N LYS A 93 -1.23 -3.54 -3.28
CA LYS A 93 -1.82 -2.20 -3.48
C LYS A 93 -2.48 -1.70 -2.19
N SER A 94 -3.31 -2.54 -1.61
CA SER A 94 -4.02 -2.23 -0.36
C SER A 94 -3.05 -2.11 0.82
N TYR A 95 -2.06 -2.98 0.91
CA TYR A 95 -1.00 -2.92 1.92
C TYR A 95 -0.24 -1.60 1.83
N SER A 96 0.10 -1.20 0.62
CA SER A 96 0.87 0.03 0.40
C SER A 96 0.07 1.29 0.75
N MET A 97 -1.20 1.33 0.39
CA MET A 97 -2.06 2.46 0.76
C MET A 97 -2.25 2.56 2.27
N PHE A 98 -2.42 1.43 2.94
CA PHE A 98 -2.51 1.38 4.40
C PHE A 98 -1.24 1.96 5.03
N THR A 99 -0.09 1.45 4.63
CA THR A 99 1.22 1.89 5.14
C THR A 99 1.44 3.37 4.89
N ALA A 100 1.28 3.80 3.65
CA ALA A 100 1.51 5.18 3.24
C ALA A 100 0.60 6.16 4.00
N SER A 101 -0.66 5.80 4.18
CA SER A 101 -1.61 6.67 4.87
C SER A 101 -1.25 6.89 6.35
N ILE A 102 -0.73 5.86 7.01
CA ILE A 102 -0.27 5.97 8.39
C ILE A 102 0.98 6.83 8.48
N LEU A 103 1.95 6.60 7.60
CA LEU A 103 3.17 7.43 7.56
C LEU A 103 2.84 8.89 7.32
N GLU A 104 1.90 9.17 6.40
CA GLU A 104 1.45 10.54 6.12
C GLU A 104 0.85 11.18 7.38
N CYS A 105 0.00 10.46 8.09
CA CYS A 105 -0.60 10.97 9.32
C CYS A 105 0.45 11.24 10.41
N LEU A 106 1.54 10.50 10.42
CA LEU A 106 2.62 10.65 11.40
C LEU A 106 3.72 11.62 10.94
N GLY A 107 3.58 12.21 9.76
CA GLY A 107 4.57 13.15 9.23
C GLY A 107 5.88 12.52 8.82
N ILE A 108 5.89 11.25 8.49
CA ILE A 108 7.09 10.53 8.04
C ILE A 108 7.14 10.55 6.52
N PRO A 109 8.13 11.21 5.89
CA PRO A 109 8.24 11.27 4.44
C PRO A 109 8.49 9.89 3.82
N TYR A 110 7.78 9.61 2.76
CA TYR A 110 7.83 8.32 2.07
C TYR A 110 7.61 8.47 0.57
N LYS A 111 7.86 7.38 -0.15
CA LYS A 111 7.48 7.21 -1.55
C LYS A 111 6.94 5.80 -1.77
N PHE A 112 6.09 5.66 -2.77
CA PHE A 112 5.72 4.34 -3.27
C PHE A 112 6.85 3.82 -4.14
N ALA A 113 7.21 2.56 -3.93
CA ALA A 113 8.21 1.86 -4.73
C ALA A 113 7.50 0.89 -5.67
N TYR A 114 7.70 1.07 -6.96
CA TYR A 114 7.14 0.22 -8.00
C TYR A 114 8.26 -0.60 -8.60
N THR A 115 8.12 -1.93 -8.55
CA THR A 115 9.18 -2.84 -8.99
C THR A 115 8.69 -3.84 -10.02
N SER A 116 9.60 -4.31 -10.86
CA SER A 116 9.38 -5.43 -11.75
C SER A 116 10.49 -6.45 -11.60
N TYR A 117 10.20 -7.69 -11.97
CA TYR A 117 11.08 -8.84 -11.76
C TYR A 117 11.39 -9.57 -13.06
N THR A 118 11.03 -8.98 -14.18
CA THR A 118 11.29 -9.48 -15.52
C THR A 118 12.05 -8.43 -16.33
N ASP A 119 12.34 -8.70 -17.58
CA ASP A 119 12.97 -7.72 -18.48
C ASP A 119 12.02 -6.57 -18.83
N ASN A 120 10.74 -6.71 -18.54
CA ASN A 120 9.73 -5.69 -18.77
C ASN A 120 9.77 -4.66 -17.65
N LYS A 121 9.78 -3.38 -17.99
CA LYS A 121 9.75 -2.27 -17.03
C LYS A 121 8.38 -2.03 -16.41
N THR A 122 7.34 -2.72 -16.86
CA THR A 122 6.00 -2.60 -16.31
C THR A 122 5.99 -3.09 -14.87
N PRO A 123 5.56 -2.26 -13.90
CA PRO A 123 5.56 -2.66 -12.50
C PRO A 123 4.65 -3.86 -12.24
N GLN A 124 5.15 -4.80 -11.44
CA GLN A 124 4.43 -5.99 -11.01
C GLN A 124 4.11 -5.96 -9.51
N HIS A 125 4.76 -5.08 -8.76
CA HIS A 125 4.63 -4.99 -7.31
C HIS A 125 4.76 -3.55 -6.85
N VAL A 126 4.14 -3.25 -5.71
CA VAL A 126 4.24 -1.95 -5.07
C VAL A 126 4.41 -2.13 -3.57
N TYR A 127 5.27 -1.32 -2.98
CA TYR A 127 5.45 -1.23 -1.54
C TYR A 127 5.83 0.21 -1.18
N VAL A 128 6.18 0.45 0.07
CA VAL A 128 6.49 1.79 0.55
C VAL A 128 7.92 1.84 1.06
N GLN A 129 8.59 2.93 0.76
CA GLN A 129 9.95 3.21 1.22
C GLN A 129 9.97 4.61 1.80
N THR A 130 10.56 4.77 3.00
CA THR A 130 10.75 6.11 3.56
C THR A 130 11.84 6.85 2.79
N ASP A 131 11.85 8.18 2.91
CA ASP A 131 12.85 8.99 2.18
C ASP A 131 14.28 8.69 2.63
N ASP A 132 14.48 8.16 3.83
CA ASP A 132 15.78 7.71 4.33
C ASP A 132 16.06 6.22 4.11
N GLY A 133 15.21 5.53 3.34
CA GLY A 133 15.52 4.20 2.82
C GLY A 133 14.96 3.01 3.59
N ILE A 134 14.10 3.20 4.60
CA ILE A 134 13.47 2.08 5.29
C ILE A 134 12.42 1.44 4.38
N ILE A 135 12.52 0.15 4.16
CA ILE A 135 11.61 -0.62 3.30
C ILE A 135 10.48 -1.20 4.15
N ILE A 136 9.24 -0.93 3.73
CA ILE A 136 8.05 -1.50 4.37
C ILE A 136 7.26 -2.26 3.31
N ASP A 137 7.57 -3.54 3.20
CA ASP A 137 6.90 -4.46 2.27
C ASP A 137 6.44 -5.70 3.05
N ALA A 138 5.20 -5.67 3.52
CA ALA A 138 4.67 -6.78 4.32
C ALA A 138 4.29 -8.01 3.49
N VAL A 139 4.35 -7.92 2.17
CA VAL A 139 4.25 -9.08 1.29
C VAL A 139 5.54 -9.90 1.36
N TRP A 140 6.67 -9.22 1.54
CA TRP A 140 7.97 -9.87 1.68
C TRP A 140 8.14 -10.41 3.11
N ASN A 141 8.95 -11.43 3.26
CA ASN A 141 9.05 -12.18 4.52
C ASN A 141 10.01 -11.58 5.56
N LYS A 142 10.62 -10.43 5.26
CA LYS A 142 11.60 -9.80 6.15
C LYS A 142 11.39 -8.30 6.18
N PHE A 143 11.37 -7.73 7.38
CA PHE A 143 11.27 -6.28 7.55
C PHE A 143 12.52 -5.56 7.04
N ASN A 144 12.32 -4.36 6.49
CA ASN A 144 13.38 -3.50 5.97
C ASN A 144 14.24 -4.23 4.92
N SER A 145 13.58 -5.00 4.09
CA SER A 145 14.20 -5.78 3.02
C SER A 145 13.26 -5.80 1.83
N GLU A 146 13.80 -5.90 0.65
CA GLU A 146 13.02 -5.97 -0.58
C GLU A 146 13.45 -7.16 -1.43
N LYS A 147 12.51 -7.73 -2.14
CA LYS A 147 12.79 -8.78 -3.10
C LYS A 147 13.69 -8.23 -4.20
N PRO A 148 14.73 -8.94 -4.63
CA PRO A 148 15.58 -8.50 -5.75
C PRO A 148 14.73 -8.19 -7.00
N TYR A 149 14.97 -7.05 -7.60
CA TYR A 149 14.20 -6.55 -8.72
C TYR A 149 15.09 -6.29 -9.94
N THR A 150 14.47 -6.22 -11.12
CA THR A 150 15.14 -5.79 -12.35
C THR A 150 15.00 -4.28 -12.56
N TYR A 151 13.82 -3.73 -12.26
CA TYR A 151 13.54 -2.30 -12.36
C TYR A 151 12.81 -1.83 -11.12
N LYS A 152 13.14 -0.62 -10.70
CA LYS A 152 12.47 0.05 -9.58
C LYS A 152 12.37 1.55 -9.85
N TYR A 153 11.20 2.13 -9.60
CA TYR A 153 11.10 3.58 -9.51
C TYR A 153 10.27 3.99 -8.30
N LEU A 154 10.56 5.19 -7.82
CA LEU A 154 9.91 5.76 -6.65
C LEU A 154 8.97 6.87 -7.09
N LYS A 155 7.78 6.92 -6.48
CA LYS A 155 6.79 7.95 -6.75
C LYS A 155 6.13 8.38 -5.44
N LYS A 156 6.12 9.69 -5.24
CA LYS A 156 5.44 10.29 -4.10
C LYS A 156 3.93 10.23 -4.26
#